data_4fd406a8b1b00c62706a7b39616cb652
#
_entry.id   4fd406a8b1b00c62706a7b39616cb652
#
_cell.length_a   1.000
_cell.length_b   1.000
_cell.length_c   1.000
_cell.angle_alpha   90.00
_cell.angle_beta   90.00
_cell.angle_gamma   90.00
#
_symmetry.space_group_name_H-M   'P 1'
#
loop_
_entity.id
_entity.type
_entity.pdbx_description
1 polymer ?
#
loop_
_entity_poly.entity_id
_entity_poly.type
_entity_poly.pdbx_seq_one_letter_code
_entity_poly.pdbx_strand_id
1 'polypeptide(L)'
;MRATLAALTSAVALTLMAPSLAGAQGFALKPSEVTEWKAVYARIEARDRIPARARLGGTLVELKVTEGDLVEQGEPLARIVDEKLDFQMSAIDAQLQALDSQLKNAQAELERGEELLQRGVTTAQRLDALRTQVEVFTNQIEATKADRRVLEQQVTEGTVLSPLTGRVLDVPIAAGAVLAFGETVATIGGGGFFLRVAVPERHAGSFRAGDKIQIETTNASEGTIARIYPQIE
;
A
#
# COMPACT_ATOMS: atom_id res chain seq x y z
N MET A 1 33.14 -20.58 130.17
CA MET A 1 32.55 -19.25 130.53
C MET A 1 32.08 -18.58 129.21
N ARG A 2 30.79 -18.31 129.11
CA ARG A 2 30.08 -17.34 128.28
C ARG A 2 30.18 -17.54 126.76
N ALA A 3 29.17 -18.15 126.15
CA ALA A 3 27.87 -17.62 125.71
C ALA A 3 27.94 -16.46 124.74
N THR A 4 27.38 -16.68 123.60
CA THR A 4 26.44 -15.81 122.83
C THR A 4 26.20 -16.35 121.41
N LEU A 5 25.16 -16.88 121.23
CA LEU A 5 23.92 -16.49 120.53
C LEU A 5 24.12 -16.03 119.09
N ALA A 6 23.77 -16.89 118.18
CA ALA A 6 23.72 -16.64 116.74
C ALA A 6 22.33 -16.23 116.31
N ALA A 7 22.19 -15.22 115.58
CA ALA A 7 20.94 -14.87 114.91
C ALA A 7 20.97 -15.31 113.46
N LEU A 8 20.04 -16.13 113.07
CA LEU A 8 19.74 -16.60 111.71
C LEU A 8 18.89 -15.48 111.01
N THR A 9 19.43 -14.83 110.01
CA THR A 9 18.65 -13.97 109.11
C THR A 9 18.56 -14.62 107.75
N SER A 10 17.37 -15.16 107.42
CA SER A 10 16.99 -15.71 106.13
C SER A 10 16.75 -14.54 105.14
N ALA A 11 17.62 -14.38 104.17
CA ALA A 11 17.40 -13.46 103.06
C ALA A 11 16.69 -14.17 101.92
N VAL A 12 15.40 -13.88 101.74
CA VAL A 12 14.60 -14.27 100.56
C VAL A 12 15.03 -13.44 99.37
N ALA A 13 15.77 -14.03 98.44
CA ALA A 13 16.11 -13.43 97.19
C ALA A 13 14.89 -13.48 96.24
N LEU A 14 14.22 -12.33 96.12
CA LEU A 14 13.15 -12.13 95.14
C LEU A 14 13.78 -11.86 93.77
N THR A 15 13.86 -12.92 92.91
CA THR A 15 14.31 -12.81 91.54
C THR A 15 13.23 -12.13 90.71
N LEU A 16 13.45 -10.85 90.36
CA LEU A 16 12.67 -10.16 89.32
C LEU A 16 12.95 -10.78 88.00
N MET A 17 11.93 -11.53 87.47
CA MET A 17 11.85 -11.91 86.04
C MET A 17 11.55 -10.65 85.27
N ALA A 18 12.54 -10.04 84.61
CA ALA A 18 12.35 -8.99 83.66
C ALA A 18 11.78 -9.66 82.37
N PRO A 19 10.64 -9.21 81.82
CA PRO A 19 10.18 -9.68 80.53
C PRO A 19 11.23 -9.28 79.44
N SER A 20 11.85 -10.26 78.82
CA SER A 20 12.63 -10.02 77.61
C SER A 20 11.68 -9.47 76.56
N LEU A 21 11.81 -8.19 76.26
CA LEU A 21 11.25 -7.60 75.05
C LEU A 21 11.87 -8.36 73.86
N ALA A 22 11.13 -9.35 73.35
CA ALA A 22 11.42 -9.93 72.05
C ALA A 22 11.34 -8.79 71.05
N GLY A 23 12.48 -8.26 70.63
CA GLY A 23 12.57 -7.25 69.58
C GLY A 23 11.92 -7.86 68.32
N ALA A 24 10.76 -7.35 67.95
CA ALA A 24 10.16 -7.63 66.66
C ALA A 24 11.19 -7.16 65.61
N GLN A 25 11.90 -8.10 65.01
CA GLN A 25 12.76 -7.81 63.86
C GLN A 25 11.82 -7.43 62.74
N GLY A 26 11.67 -6.12 62.50
CA GLY A 26 10.95 -5.58 61.32
C GLY A 26 11.63 -6.09 60.08
N PHE A 27 10.95 -6.91 59.32
CA PHE A 27 11.40 -7.33 57.99
C PHE A 27 11.18 -6.16 57.03
N ALA A 28 12.24 -5.50 56.62
CA ALA A 28 12.17 -4.45 55.61
C ALA A 28 11.96 -5.07 54.25
N LEU A 29 10.73 -4.99 53.74
CA LEU A 29 10.41 -5.34 52.37
C LEU A 29 11.13 -4.36 51.43
N LYS A 30 12.11 -4.87 50.69
CA LYS A 30 12.72 -4.13 49.58
C LYS A 30 11.92 -4.47 48.33
N PRO A 31 11.37 -3.45 47.63
CA PRO A 31 10.76 -3.71 46.31
C PRO A 31 11.85 -4.23 45.38
N SER A 32 11.64 -5.39 44.77
CA SER A 32 12.46 -5.90 43.69
C SER A 32 11.67 -5.79 42.41
N GLU A 33 12.29 -5.31 41.35
CA GLU A 33 11.70 -5.34 40.02
C GLU A 33 11.71 -6.77 39.52
N VAL A 34 10.53 -7.33 39.30
CA VAL A 34 10.35 -8.65 38.71
C VAL A 34 9.80 -8.45 37.29
N THR A 35 10.57 -8.88 36.32
CA THR A 35 10.11 -8.87 34.93
C THR A 35 9.07 -9.95 34.72
N GLU A 36 7.84 -9.57 34.47
CA GLU A 36 6.76 -10.49 34.13
C GLU A 36 6.57 -10.54 32.61
N TRP A 37 6.76 -11.71 32.04
CA TRP A 37 6.51 -11.95 30.62
C TRP A 37 5.07 -12.40 30.40
N LYS A 38 4.39 -11.74 29.44
CA LYS A 38 3.04 -12.10 29.03
C LYS A 38 3.02 -12.46 27.55
N ALA A 39 2.58 -13.67 27.24
CA ALA A 39 2.39 -14.08 25.86
C ALA A 39 1.16 -13.38 25.27
N VAL A 40 1.33 -12.75 24.12
CA VAL A 40 0.27 -12.09 23.37
C VAL A 40 0.38 -12.47 21.89
N TYR A 41 -0.76 -12.51 21.21
CA TYR A 41 -0.78 -12.78 19.78
C TYR A 41 -0.47 -11.50 19.02
N ALA A 42 0.33 -11.65 17.96
CA ALA A 42 0.67 -10.60 17.04
C ALA A 42 0.30 -10.98 15.61
N ARG A 43 -0.04 -10.00 14.79
CA ARG A 43 -0.21 -10.15 13.34
C ARG A 43 0.89 -9.41 12.63
N ILE A 44 1.44 -10.04 11.58
CA ILE A 44 2.38 -9.37 10.68
C ILE A 44 1.55 -8.54 9.71
N GLU A 45 1.82 -7.25 9.68
CA GLU A 45 1.18 -6.32 8.74
C GLU A 45 2.24 -5.58 7.93
N ALA A 46 1.95 -5.33 6.65
CA ALA A 46 2.77 -4.45 5.84
C ALA A 46 2.55 -3.00 6.28
N ARG A 47 3.60 -2.20 6.25
CA ARG A 47 3.55 -0.79 6.64
C ARG A 47 2.65 0.01 5.71
N ASP A 48 2.81 -0.22 4.40
CA ASP A 48 2.03 0.40 3.35
C ASP A 48 1.23 -0.69 2.66
N ARG A 49 -0.08 -0.52 2.58
CA ARG A 49 -1.00 -1.42 1.86
C ARG A 49 -1.71 -0.61 0.80
N ILE A 50 -1.32 -0.79 -0.46
CA ILE A 50 -1.88 -0.03 -1.57
C ILE A 50 -2.55 -1.01 -2.54
N PRO A 51 -3.86 -0.84 -2.82
CA PRO A 51 -4.54 -1.64 -3.82
C PRO A 51 -4.13 -1.20 -5.23
N ALA A 52 -3.73 -2.16 -6.05
CA ALA A 52 -3.64 -2.01 -7.50
C ALA A 52 -5.06 -2.13 -8.07
N ARG A 53 -5.55 -1.06 -8.69
CA ARG A 53 -6.94 -0.98 -9.17
C ARG A 53 -7.01 -0.97 -10.68
N ALA A 54 -8.09 -1.54 -11.21
CA ALA A 54 -8.46 -1.47 -12.61
C ALA A 54 -8.69 0.00 -13.02
N ARG A 55 -8.01 0.46 -14.06
CA ARG A 55 -8.23 1.79 -14.67
C ARG A 55 -9.12 1.70 -15.91
N LEU A 56 -9.44 0.47 -16.33
CA LEU A 56 -10.35 0.15 -17.42
C LEU A 56 -11.35 -0.89 -16.91
N GLY A 57 -12.62 -0.77 -17.27
CA GLY A 57 -13.61 -1.82 -17.12
C GLY A 57 -13.51 -2.81 -18.28
N GLY A 58 -13.67 -4.10 -18.01
CA GLY A 58 -13.58 -5.13 -19.04
C GLY A 58 -13.29 -6.50 -18.48
N THR A 59 -12.86 -7.41 -19.34
CA THR A 59 -12.54 -8.79 -18.95
C THR A 59 -11.06 -8.92 -18.60
N LEU A 60 -10.76 -9.52 -17.47
CA LEU A 60 -9.41 -9.87 -17.04
C LEU A 60 -8.91 -11.06 -17.86
N VAL A 61 -8.09 -10.81 -18.87
CA VAL A 61 -7.57 -11.86 -19.75
C VAL A 61 -6.29 -12.51 -19.25
N GLU A 62 -5.51 -11.79 -18.45
CA GLU A 62 -4.24 -12.27 -17.94
C GLU A 62 -4.03 -11.77 -16.52
N LEU A 63 -3.65 -12.68 -15.63
CA LEU A 63 -3.23 -12.39 -14.25
C LEU A 63 -1.84 -12.99 -14.07
N LYS A 64 -0.83 -12.14 -13.84
CA LYS A 64 0.58 -12.54 -13.82
C LYS A 64 1.12 -12.81 -12.42
N VAL A 65 0.35 -12.50 -11.40
CA VAL A 65 0.79 -12.56 -10.01
C VAL A 65 -0.14 -13.40 -9.16
N THR A 66 0.44 -13.97 -8.12
CA THR A 66 -0.25 -14.71 -7.07
C THR A 66 0.09 -14.13 -5.69
N GLU A 67 -0.71 -14.48 -4.68
CA GLU A 67 -0.43 -14.08 -3.30
C GLU A 67 0.95 -14.58 -2.86
N GLY A 68 1.72 -13.68 -2.27
CA GLY A 68 3.07 -13.97 -1.80
C GLY A 68 4.18 -13.56 -2.76
N ASP A 69 3.90 -13.27 -4.03
CA ASP A 69 4.90 -12.85 -5.01
C ASP A 69 5.53 -11.50 -4.64
N LEU A 70 6.78 -11.32 -5.03
CA LEU A 70 7.48 -10.04 -4.96
C LEU A 70 7.34 -9.32 -6.30
N VAL A 71 6.97 -8.06 -6.24
CA VAL A 71 6.76 -7.22 -7.42
C VAL A 71 7.47 -5.87 -7.27
N GLU A 72 7.88 -5.31 -8.39
CA GLU A 72 8.48 -3.97 -8.44
C GLU A 72 7.44 -2.91 -8.82
N GLN A 73 7.69 -1.67 -8.42
CA GLN A 73 6.83 -0.56 -8.82
C GLN A 73 6.80 -0.41 -10.35
N GLY A 74 5.59 -0.36 -10.92
CA GLY A 74 5.38 -0.28 -12.37
C GLY A 74 5.37 -1.64 -13.08
N GLU A 75 5.60 -2.74 -12.38
CA GLU A 75 5.51 -4.08 -12.95
C GLU A 75 4.07 -4.43 -13.33
N PRO A 76 3.82 -5.03 -14.51
CA PRO A 76 2.48 -5.42 -14.95
C PRO A 76 1.97 -6.64 -14.17
N LEU A 77 0.90 -6.44 -13.41
CA LEU A 77 0.26 -7.47 -12.58
C LEU A 77 -0.84 -8.22 -13.31
N ALA A 78 -1.59 -7.50 -14.15
CA ALA A 78 -2.74 -8.05 -14.84
C ALA A 78 -3.05 -7.27 -16.11
N ARG A 79 -3.81 -7.90 -17.04
CA ARG A 79 -4.28 -7.29 -18.26
C ARG A 79 -5.80 -7.43 -18.40
N ILE A 80 -6.45 -6.28 -18.53
CA ILE A 80 -7.88 -6.14 -18.75
C ILE A 80 -8.09 -5.72 -20.22
N VAL A 81 -9.06 -6.30 -20.88
CA VAL A 81 -9.42 -5.98 -22.27
C VAL A 81 -10.90 -5.59 -22.33
N ASP A 82 -11.17 -4.49 -23.01
CA ASP A 82 -12.50 -4.09 -23.43
C ASP A 82 -12.58 -4.20 -24.97
N GLU A 83 -13.29 -5.21 -25.45
CA GLU A 83 -13.47 -5.44 -26.90
C GLU A 83 -14.11 -4.24 -27.62
N LYS A 84 -14.87 -3.43 -26.91
CA LYS A 84 -15.48 -2.22 -27.48
C LYS A 84 -14.41 -1.19 -27.90
N LEU A 85 -13.31 -1.07 -27.14
CA LEU A 85 -12.20 -0.20 -27.52
C LEU A 85 -11.52 -0.65 -28.81
N ASP A 86 -11.37 -1.96 -29.03
CA ASP A 86 -10.79 -2.49 -30.25
C ASP A 86 -11.65 -2.15 -31.48
N PHE A 87 -12.98 -2.22 -31.36
CA PHE A 87 -13.88 -1.78 -32.41
C PHE A 87 -13.82 -0.27 -32.66
N GLN A 88 -13.75 0.54 -31.59
CA GLN A 88 -13.62 1.99 -31.71
C GLN A 88 -12.30 2.38 -32.37
N MET A 89 -11.21 1.71 -32.03
CA MET A 89 -9.89 1.91 -32.64
C MET A 89 -9.95 1.60 -34.15
N SER A 90 -10.53 0.45 -34.51
CA SER A 90 -10.70 0.06 -35.92
C SER A 90 -11.54 1.06 -36.72
N ALA A 91 -12.58 1.64 -36.11
CA ALA A 91 -13.40 2.65 -36.77
C ALA A 91 -12.60 3.96 -37.01
N ILE A 92 -11.81 4.41 -36.04
CA ILE A 92 -10.93 5.60 -36.21
C ILE A 92 -9.85 5.32 -37.26
N ASP A 93 -9.25 4.14 -37.31
CA ASP A 93 -8.25 3.79 -38.28
C ASP A 93 -8.85 3.80 -39.71
N ALA A 94 -10.07 3.31 -39.87
CA ALA A 94 -10.80 3.39 -41.16
C ALA A 94 -11.11 4.85 -41.56
N GLN A 95 -11.48 5.70 -40.59
CA GLN A 95 -11.69 7.14 -40.82
C GLN A 95 -10.40 7.84 -41.24
N LEU A 96 -9.27 7.56 -40.58
CA LEU A 96 -7.96 8.10 -40.97
C LEU A 96 -7.59 7.69 -42.42
N GLN A 97 -7.84 6.44 -42.79
CA GLN A 97 -7.57 5.96 -44.15
C GLN A 97 -8.43 6.68 -45.18
N ALA A 98 -9.69 6.97 -44.88
CA ALA A 98 -10.58 7.73 -45.76
C ALA A 98 -10.09 9.19 -45.91
N LEU A 99 -9.73 9.84 -44.82
CA LEU A 99 -9.18 11.21 -44.83
C LEU A 99 -7.83 11.28 -45.56
N ASP A 100 -6.95 10.29 -45.39
CA ASP A 100 -5.68 10.22 -46.12
C ASP A 100 -5.91 10.11 -47.65
N SER A 101 -6.90 9.34 -48.08
CA SER A 101 -7.29 9.24 -49.46
C SER A 101 -7.84 10.56 -50.02
N GLN A 102 -8.63 11.30 -49.22
CA GLN A 102 -9.13 12.64 -49.58
C GLN A 102 -8.00 13.67 -49.68
N LEU A 103 -7.06 13.62 -48.72
CA LEU A 103 -5.87 14.47 -48.76
C LEU A 103 -5.03 14.24 -50.01
N LYS A 104 -4.75 12.99 -50.38
CA LYS A 104 -4.03 12.63 -51.60
C LYS A 104 -4.71 13.15 -52.83
N ASN A 105 -6.05 13.03 -52.93
CA ASN A 105 -6.81 13.59 -54.03
C ASN A 105 -6.70 15.12 -54.09
N ALA A 106 -6.86 15.82 -52.94
CA ALA A 106 -6.76 17.26 -52.87
C ALA A 106 -5.32 17.77 -53.21
N GLN A 107 -4.30 17.04 -52.77
CA GLN A 107 -2.91 17.33 -53.14
C GLN A 107 -2.67 17.18 -54.67
N ALA A 108 -3.18 16.12 -55.28
CA ALA A 108 -3.07 15.92 -56.72
C ALA A 108 -3.85 16.97 -57.53
N GLU A 109 -5.01 17.46 -57.00
CA GLU A 109 -5.74 18.58 -57.61
C GLU A 109 -5.00 19.90 -57.50
N LEU A 110 -4.38 20.15 -56.31
CA LEU A 110 -3.55 21.33 -56.10
C LEU A 110 -2.36 21.35 -57.07
N GLU A 111 -1.63 20.24 -57.21
CA GLU A 111 -0.50 20.11 -58.13
C GLU A 111 -0.93 20.40 -59.58
N ARG A 112 -2.03 19.81 -60.04
CA ARG A 112 -2.62 20.11 -61.36
C ARG A 112 -3.02 21.58 -61.48
N GLY A 113 -3.59 22.17 -60.45
CA GLY A 113 -3.97 23.58 -60.41
C GLY A 113 -2.78 24.50 -60.52
N GLU A 114 -1.65 24.19 -59.89
CA GLU A 114 -0.41 24.92 -59.96
C GLU A 114 0.16 24.89 -61.38
N GLU A 115 0.16 23.74 -62.06
CA GLU A 115 0.58 23.66 -63.46
C GLU A 115 -0.32 24.46 -64.41
N LEU A 116 -1.64 24.47 -64.21
CA LEU A 116 -2.59 25.20 -64.98
C LEU A 116 -2.44 26.74 -64.78
N LEU A 117 -2.11 27.17 -63.57
CA LEU A 117 -1.84 28.57 -63.28
C LEU A 117 -0.59 29.04 -64.02
N GLN A 118 0.49 28.26 -64.04
CA GLN A 118 1.70 28.56 -64.81
C GLN A 118 1.43 28.71 -66.30
N ARG A 119 0.44 27.99 -66.83
CA ARG A 119 0.00 28.07 -68.25
C ARG A 119 -1.04 29.18 -68.48
N GLY A 120 -1.44 29.92 -67.44
CA GLY A 120 -2.44 30.99 -67.53
C GLY A 120 -3.88 30.53 -67.73
N VAL A 121 -4.18 29.24 -67.45
CA VAL A 121 -5.50 28.60 -67.72
C VAL A 121 -6.44 28.69 -66.49
N THR A 122 -5.90 28.91 -65.27
CA THR A 122 -6.67 29.06 -64.04
C THR A 122 -6.36 30.34 -63.31
N THR A 123 -7.11 30.67 -62.25
CA THR A 123 -6.96 31.90 -61.46
C THR A 123 -6.26 31.62 -60.13
N ALA A 124 -5.59 32.63 -59.58
CA ALA A 124 -5.00 32.55 -58.22
C ALA A 124 -6.05 32.22 -57.16
N GLN A 125 -7.25 32.81 -57.26
CA GLN A 125 -8.37 32.49 -56.36
C GLN A 125 -8.74 30.99 -56.36
N ARG A 126 -8.72 30.35 -57.52
CA ARG A 126 -9.00 28.88 -57.61
C ARG A 126 -7.89 28.07 -56.95
N LEU A 127 -6.64 28.49 -57.10
CA LEU A 127 -5.50 27.85 -56.46
C LEU A 127 -5.56 27.96 -54.92
N ASP A 128 -5.91 29.15 -54.41
CA ASP A 128 -6.06 29.36 -52.97
C ASP A 128 -7.18 28.48 -52.38
N ALA A 129 -8.27 28.27 -53.11
CA ALA A 129 -9.35 27.33 -52.71
C ALA A 129 -8.82 25.88 -52.60
N LEU A 130 -7.94 25.44 -53.55
CA LEU A 130 -7.35 24.10 -53.53
C LEU A 130 -6.34 23.97 -52.37
N ARG A 131 -5.57 24.98 -52.08
CA ARG A 131 -4.67 25.03 -50.89
C ARG A 131 -5.45 24.92 -49.61
N THR A 132 -6.52 25.69 -49.47
CA THR A 132 -7.42 25.58 -48.28
C THR A 132 -8.02 24.19 -48.17
N GLN A 133 -8.36 23.52 -49.26
CA GLN A 133 -8.88 22.14 -49.21
C GLN A 133 -7.84 21.17 -48.64
N VAL A 134 -6.58 21.25 -49.06
CA VAL A 134 -5.46 20.46 -48.53
C VAL A 134 -5.28 20.73 -47.07
N GLU A 135 -5.30 21.99 -46.66
CA GLU A 135 -5.16 22.39 -45.26
C GLU A 135 -6.30 21.84 -44.39
N VAL A 136 -7.54 21.91 -44.88
CA VAL A 136 -8.71 21.36 -44.15
C VAL A 136 -8.55 19.87 -43.92
N PHE A 137 -8.18 19.07 -44.91
CA PHE A 137 -7.99 17.62 -44.71
C PHE A 137 -6.81 17.29 -43.83
N THR A 138 -5.71 18.07 -43.92
CA THR A 138 -4.58 17.94 -43.02
C THR A 138 -4.98 18.17 -41.58
N ASN A 139 -5.74 19.23 -41.30
CA ASN A 139 -6.22 19.54 -39.98
C ASN A 139 -7.22 18.48 -39.43
N GLN A 140 -8.10 17.94 -40.30
CA GLN A 140 -9.01 16.84 -39.93
C GLN A 140 -8.25 15.56 -39.58
N ILE A 141 -7.19 15.22 -40.31
CA ILE A 141 -6.32 14.09 -39.99
C ILE A 141 -5.67 14.27 -38.61
N GLU A 142 -5.14 15.46 -38.33
CA GLU A 142 -4.52 15.72 -37.03
C GLU A 142 -5.52 15.67 -35.88
N ALA A 143 -6.74 16.17 -36.07
CA ALA A 143 -7.82 16.03 -35.08
C ALA A 143 -8.17 14.54 -34.83
N THR A 144 -8.37 13.76 -35.90
CA THR A 144 -8.69 12.33 -35.78
C THR A 144 -7.54 11.53 -35.17
N LYS A 145 -6.27 11.90 -35.45
CA LYS A 145 -5.12 11.30 -34.77
C LYS A 145 -5.10 11.64 -33.28
N ALA A 146 -5.56 12.83 -32.88
CA ALA A 146 -5.68 13.17 -31.46
C ALA A 146 -6.73 12.28 -30.78
N ASP A 147 -7.88 12.06 -31.40
CA ASP A 147 -8.91 11.13 -30.89
C ASP A 147 -8.37 9.69 -30.78
N ARG A 148 -7.60 9.24 -31.76
CA ARG A 148 -6.93 7.95 -31.74
C ARG A 148 -6.00 7.80 -30.55
N ARG A 149 -5.20 8.82 -30.24
CA ARG A 149 -4.29 8.81 -29.07
C ARG A 149 -5.03 8.69 -27.74
N VAL A 150 -6.24 9.25 -27.64
CA VAL A 150 -7.09 9.09 -26.44
C VAL A 150 -7.48 7.63 -26.25
N LEU A 151 -7.90 6.95 -27.32
CA LEU A 151 -8.23 5.51 -27.24
C LEU A 151 -6.99 4.64 -26.96
N GLU A 152 -5.85 4.94 -27.56
CA GLU A 152 -4.58 4.25 -27.28
C GLU A 152 -4.21 4.34 -25.79
N GLN A 153 -4.41 5.52 -25.19
CA GLN A 153 -4.20 5.71 -23.75
C GLN A 153 -5.16 4.83 -22.94
N GLN A 154 -6.45 4.77 -23.31
CA GLN A 154 -7.43 3.92 -22.63
C GLN A 154 -7.06 2.43 -22.72
N VAL A 155 -6.61 1.96 -23.90
CA VAL A 155 -6.12 0.59 -24.07
C VAL A 155 -4.91 0.30 -23.19
N THR A 156 -3.99 1.26 -23.09
CA THR A 156 -2.82 1.15 -22.20
C THR A 156 -3.22 1.05 -20.73
N GLU A 157 -4.28 1.75 -20.32
CA GLU A 157 -4.85 1.69 -18.97
C GLU A 157 -5.46 0.32 -18.61
N GLY A 158 -5.69 -0.53 -19.59
CA GLY A 158 -6.06 -1.94 -19.40
C GLY A 158 -4.95 -2.77 -18.75
N THR A 159 -3.70 -2.30 -18.76
CA THR A 159 -2.61 -2.95 -18.01
C THR A 159 -2.59 -2.40 -16.59
N VAL A 160 -2.84 -3.28 -15.62
CA VAL A 160 -2.78 -2.95 -14.20
C VAL A 160 -1.33 -3.09 -13.73
N LEU A 161 -0.76 -1.99 -13.24
CA LEU A 161 0.62 -1.93 -12.78
C LEU A 161 0.71 -1.93 -11.25
N SER A 162 1.81 -2.45 -10.72
CA SER A 162 2.09 -2.37 -9.28
C SER A 162 2.30 -0.91 -8.85
N PRO A 163 1.58 -0.43 -7.82
CA PRO A 163 1.72 0.93 -7.32
C PRO A 163 3.02 1.16 -6.54
N LEU A 164 3.63 0.09 -6.02
CA LEU A 164 4.87 0.14 -5.24
C LEU A 164 5.65 -1.16 -5.34
N THR A 165 6.92 -1.14 -4.95
CA THR A 165 7.73 -2.33 -4.79
C THR A 165 7.40 -3.00 -3.46
N GLY A 166 7.04 -4.31 -3.51
CA GLY A 166 6.64 -5.03 -2.31
C GLY A 166 6.15 -6.44 -2.58
N ARG A 167 5.35 -6.95 -1.66
CA ARG A 167 4.77 -8.30 -1.74
C ARG A 167 3.28 -8.23 -2.02
N VAL A 168 2.79 -9.08 -2.90
CA VAL A 168 1.36 -9.28 -3.13
C VAL A 168 0.73 -9.90 -1.89
N LEU A 169 -0.20 -9.19 -1.25
CA LEU A 169 -0.85 -9.62 -0.01
C LEU A 169 -2.15 -10.38 -0.27
N ASP A 170 -2.87 -9.97 -1.31
CA ASP A 170 -4.21 -10.48 -1.61
C ASP A 170 -4.53 -10.25 -3.09
N VAL A 171 -5.17 -11.24 -3.73
CA VAL A 171 -5.64 -11.20 -5.12
C VAL A 171 -7.08 -11.71 -5.15
N PRO A 172 -8.08 -10.83 -4.93
CA PRO A 172 -9.48 -11.23 -4.75
C PRO A 172 -10.19 -11.67 -6.03
N ILE A 173 -9.49 -11.69 -7.17
CA ILE A 173 -10.06 -11.95 -8.48
C ILE A 173 -9.33 -13.08 -9.19
N ALA A 174 -9.97 -13.65 -10.23
CA ALA A 174 -9.39 -14.69 -11.07
C ALA A 174 -9.43 -14.29 -12.54
N ALA A 175 -8.55 -14.87 -13.34
CA ALA A 175 -8.58 -14.70 -14.80
C ALA A 175 -9.94 -15.11 -15.37
N GLY A 176 -10.45 -14.34 -16.31
CA GLY A 176 -11.79 -14.48 -16.87
C GLY A 176 -12.88 -13.67 -16.16
N ALA A 177 -12.60 -13.04 -15.02
CA ALA A 177 -13.55 -12.17 -14.34
C ALA A 177 -13.80 -10.87 -15.13
N VAL A 178 -15.01 -10.35 -15.04
CA VAL A 178 -15.36 -9.03 -15.58
C VAL A 178 -15.22 -8.02 -14.45
N LEU A 179 -14.42 -7.00 -14.68
CA LEU A 179 -14.08 -5.97 -13.69
C LEU A 179 -14.71 -4.62 -14.05
N ALA A 180 -15.12 -3.90 -13.03
CA ALA A 180 -15.53 -2.51 -13.17
C ALA A 180 -14.31 -1.57 -12.99
N PHE A 181 -14.46 -0.35 -13.51
CA PHE A 181 -13.47 0.71 -13.23
C PHE A 181 -13.31 0.93 -11.71
N GLY A 182 -12.07 0.99 -11.24
CA GLY A 182 -11.74 1.20 -9.83
C GLY A 182 -11.74 -0.07 -8.97
N GLU A 183 -12.10 -1.23 -9.51
CA GLU A 183 -12.09 -2.50 -8.79
C GLU A 183 -10.67 -2.94 -8.44
N THR A 184 -10.49 -3.52 -7.26
CA THR A 184 -9.18 -3.96 -6.78
C THR A 184 -8.78 -5.27 -7.43
N VAL A 185 -7.63 -5.27 -8.10
CA VAL A 185 -7.04 -6.43 -8.78
C VAL A 185 -6.11 -7.19 -7.83
N ALA A 186 -5.28 -6.46 -7.11
CA ALA A 186 -4.36 -7.02 -6.12
C ALA A 186 -4.08 -5.96 -5.03
N THR A 187 -3.73 -6.41 -3.84
CA THR A 187 -3.26 -5.53 -2.77
C THR A 187 -1.77 -5.77 -2.55
N ILE A 188 -0.97 -4.72 -2.69
CA ILE A 188 0.48 -4.80 -2.54
C ILE A 188 0.88 -4.22 -1.18
N GLY A 189 1.72 -4.96 -0.45
CA GLY A 189 2.31 -4.56 0.81
C GLY A 189 3.77 -4.18 0.66
N GLY A 190 4.12 -2.96 1.09
CA GLY A 190 5.49 -2.46 1.01
C GLY A 190 5.90 -1.67 2.24
N GLY A 191 7.04 -0.96 2.15
CA GLY A 191 7.54 -0.13 3.24
C GLY A 191 8.06 -0.90 4.46
N GLY A 192 8.22 -2.23 4.36
CA GLY A 192 8.57 -3.13 5.45
C GLY A 192 7.36 -3.68 6.19
N PHE A 193 7.63 -4.57 7.15
CA PHE A 193 6.61 -5.24 7.96
C PHE A 193 6.76 -4.86 9.42
N PHE A 194 5.66 -4.84 10.14
CA PHE A 194 5.63 -4.69 11.59
C PHE A 194 4.67 -5.68 12.21
N LEU A 195 4.83 -5.91 13.51
CA LEU A 195 3.93 -6.73 14.30
C LEU A 195 2.88 -5.82 14.96
N ARG A 196 1.62 -6.06 14.64
CA ARG A 196 0.51 -5.47 15.38
C ARG A 196 0.10 -6.40 16.49
N VAL A 197 0.24 -5.93 17.73
CA VAL A 197 -0.06 -6.68 18.95
C VAL A 197 -1.34 -6.09 19.56
N ALA A 198 -2.34 -6.93 19.81
CA ALA A 198 -3.54 -6.54 20.56
C ALA A 198 -3.32 -6.85 22.04
N VAL A 199 -3.27 -5.80 22.86
CA VAL A 199 -3.07 -5.91 24.30
C VAL A 199 -4.35 -5.52 25.03
N PRO A 200 -4.88 -6.36 25.96
CA PRO A 200 -6.02 -5.98 26.77
C PRO A 200 -5.77 -4.68 27.53
N GLU A 201 -6.78 -3.82 27.67
CA GLU A 201 -6.69 -2.48 28.28
C GLU A 201 -6.07 -2.50 29.68
N ARG A 202 -6.42 -3.50 30.51
CA ARG A 202 -5.85 -3.69 31.85
C ARG A 202 -4.32 -3.76 31.89
N HIS A 203 -3.68 -4.07 30.78
CA HIS A 203 -2.23 -4.18 30.63
C HIS A 203 -1.61 -3.04 29.79
N ALA A 204 -2.44 -2.27 29.08
CA ALA A 204 -1.97 -1.22 28.16
C ALA A 204 -1.14 -0.14 28.88
N GLY A 205 -1.47 0.19 30.12
CA GLY A 205 -0.75 1.19 30.91
C GLY A 205 0.67 0.80 31.32
N SER A 206 1.06 -0.47 31.20
CA SER A 206 2.42 -0.93 31.53
C SER A 206 3.39 -0.88 30.35
N PHE A 207 2.92 -0.63 29.12
CA PHE A 207 3.76 -0.58 27.93
C PHE A 207 4.11 0.86 27.55
N ARG A 208 5.34 1.06 27.10
CA ARG A 208 5.83 2.33 26.58
C ARG A 208 6.49 2.14 25.22
N ALA A 209 6.44 3.17 24.40
CA ALA A 209 7.23 3.18 23.17
C ALA A 209 8.72 3.08 23.53
N GLY A 210 9.44 2.18 22.87
CA GLY A 210 10.83 1.85 23.16
C GLY A 210 11.02 0.59 24.01
N ASP A 211 9.98 0.05 24.64
CA ASP A 211 10.09 -1.21 25.40
C ASP A 211 10.49 -2.37 24.50
N LYS A 212 11.32 -3.26 25.04
CA LYS A 212 11.77 -4.46 24.34
C LYS A 212 10.69 -5.55 24.41
N ILE A 213 10.48 -6.21 23.29
CA ILE A 213 9.63 -7.37 23.19
C ILE A 213 10.44 -8.57 22.69
N GLN A 214 10.12 -9.74 23.16
CA GLN A 214 10.68 -11.00 22.68
C GLN A 214 9.68 -11.64 21.71
N ILE A 215 10.16 -11.93 20.49
CA ILE A 215 9.34 -12.53 19.44
C ILE A 215 9.71 -14.01 19.40
N GLU A 216 8.77 -14.86 19.81
CA GLU A 216 8.92 -16.32 19.72
C GLU A 216 8.59 -16.77 18.31
N THR A 217 9.64 -16.96 17.52
CA THR A 217 9.60 -17.61 16.21
C THR A 217 10.62 -18.75 16.22
N THR A 218 10.78 -19.46 15.09
CA THR A 218 11.79 -20.51 14.94
C THR A 218 13.20 -20.04 15.34
N ASN A 219 13.46 -18.73 15.18
CA ASN A 219 14.68 -18.07 15.68
C ASN A 219 14.21 -16.90 16.56
N ALA A 220 14.36 -17.03 17.89
CA ALA A 220 14.00 -15.98 18.82
C ALA A 220 14.65 -14.66 18.41
N SER A 221 13.86 -13.62 18.20
CA SER A 221 14.33 -12.29 17.85
C SER A 221 13.77 -11.25 18.81
N GLU A 222 14.56 -10.21 19.07
CA GLU A 222 14.14 -9.07 19.88
C GLU A 222 13.52 -8.01 18.96
N GLY A 223 12.44 -7.42 19.44
CA GLY A 223 11.80 -6.27 18.81
C GLY A 223 11.65 -5.12 19.79
N THR A 224 11.26 -3.97 19.31
CA THR A 224 10.93 -2.80 20.14
C THR A 224 9.56 -2.28 19.80
N ILE A 225 8.83 -1.79 20.81
CA ILE A 225 7.53 -1.14 20.63
C ILE A 225 7.76 0.20 19.94
N ALA A 226 7.43 0.29 18.65
CA ALA A 226 7.61 1.53 17.89
C ALA A 226 6.50 2.55 18.21
N ARG A 227 5.26 2.08 18.41
CA ARG A 227 4.10 2.96 18.63
C ARG A 227 2.98 2.23 19.39
N ILE A 228 2.29 2.97 20.23
CA ILE A 228 1.11 2.49 20.95
C ILE A 228 -0.10 3.28 20.42
N TYR A 229 -1.14 2.56 20.02
CA TYR A 229 -2.41 3.15 19.60
C TYR A 229 -3.44 2.84 20.69
N PRO A 230 -3.96 3.83 21.42
CA PRO A 230 -5.10 3.60 22.27
C PRO A 230 -6.32 3.38 21.35
N GLN A 231 -6.78 2.14 21.27
CA GLN A 231 -8.08 1.82 20.70
C GLN A 231 -9.04 1.65 21.87
N ILE A 232 -10.04 2.50 21.92
CA ILE A 232 -11.22 2.32 22.80
C ILE A 232 -12.25 1.68 21.88
N GLU A 233 -12.59 0.39 22.11
CA GLU A 233 -13.79 -0.24 21.56
C GLU A 233 -14.98 0.08 22.45
#